data_a734b38e03d4f4128af81d285648ca66
#
_entry.id   a734b38e03d4f4128af81d285648ca66
#
_cell.length_a   1.000
_cell.length_b   1.000
_cell.length_c   1.000
_cell.angle_alpha   90.00
_cell.angle_beta   90.00
_cell.angle_gamma   90.00
#
_symmetry.space_group_name_H-M   'P 1'
#
loop_
_entity.id
_entity.type
_entity.pdbx_description
1 polymer ?
#
loop_
_entity_poly.entity_id
_entity_poly.type
_entity_poly.pdbx_seq_one_letter_code
_entity_poly.pdbx_strand_id
1 'polypeptide(L)'
;ALNEQILPIEEAVTKMKEMAKKSYSNKGENIVQANYKAIDAGKDAIEEVTVDPEWSNLTVLPLRKPTGDDYFDNFVAPINALEGYDLPTSAFLDKLDGTMQNGVAIKEKRAIAIQVPKWEKDNCIQCNKCAMVCPHATIRPFLMTEEEIKNAPEDITNDVLKPIGKGVEGLSFRIQVSPDNCVGCGLCASVCPGKRGEKALTMVPVKDELEHSALSEYVYNNV
;
A
#
# COMPACT_ATOMS: atom_id res chain seq x y z
N ALA A 1 25.04 -6.63 6.02
CA ALA A 1 25.64 -5.60 6.86
C ALA A 1 27.12 -5.86 7.02
N LEU A 2 27.92 -4.85 6.78
CA LEU A 2 29.37 -4.91 6.91
C LEU A 2 29.72 -4.88 8.40
N ASN A 3 30.05 -6.04 8.97
CA ASN A 3 30.49 -6.14 10.35
C ASN A 3 32.02 -6.34 10.36
N GLU A 4 32.76 -5.33 10.76
CA GLU A 4 34.22 -5.33 10.80
C GLU A 4 34.80 -6.39 11.73
N GLN A 5 34.05 -6.88 12.71
CA GLN A 5 34.46 -7.98 13.58
C GLN A 5 34.51 -9.34 12.84
N ILE A 6 33.76 -9.46 11.73
CA ILE A 6 33.71 -10.69 10.93
C ILE A 6 34.66 -10.59 9.74
N LEU A 7 34.66 -9.45 9.04
CA LEU A 7 35.46 -9.21 7.85
C LEU A 7 35.75 -7.71 7.71
N PRO A 8 37.01 -7.29 7.51
CA PRO A 8 37.35 -5.90 7.23
C PRO A 8 36.59 -5.37 6.02
N ILE A 9 36.09 -4.13 6.12
CA ILE A 9 35.22 -3.53 5.09
C ILE A 9 35.85 -3.54 3.71
N GLU A 10 37.12 -3.19 3.60
CA GLU A 10 37.85 -3.15 2.31
C GLU A 10 37.98 -4.54 1.68
N GLU A 11 38.19 -5.56 2.49
CA GLU A 11 38.22 -6.95 2.01
C GLU A 11 36.81 -7.39 1.55
N ALA A 12 35.75 -7.03 2.30
CA ALA A 12 34.39 -7.33 1.94
C ALA A 12 34.00 -6.68 0.59
N VAL A 13 34.30 -5.40 0.42
CA VAL A 13 34.05 -4.66 -0.84
C VAL A 13 34.81 -5.31 -2.01
N THR A 14 36.07 -5.67 -1.81
CA THR A 14 36.86 -6.33 -2.84
C THR A 14 36.21 -7.65 -3.28
N LYS A 15 35.84 -8.51 -2.31
CA LYS A 15 35.19 -9.79 -2.61
C LYS A 15 33.82 -9.59 -3.29
N MET A 16 33.06 -8.61 -2.88
CA MET A 16 31.76 -8.27 -3.53
C MET A 16 31.98 -7.87 -5.00
N LYS A 17 32.96 -7.03 -5.29
CA LYS A 17 33.32 -6.63 -6.65
C LYS A 17 33.82 -7.80 -7.51
N GLU A 18 34.64 -8.68 -6.96
CA GLU A 18 35.07 -9.91 -7.64
C GLU A 18 33.89 -10.80 -8.02
N MET A 19 32.94 -11.00 -7.08
CA MET A 19 31.74 -11.78 -7.34
C MET A 19 30.81 -11.11 -8.35
N ALA A 20 30.64 -9.79 -8.29
CA ALA A 20 29.90 -9.04 -9.28
C ALA A 20 30.52 -9.19 -10.68
N LYS A 21 31.83 -9.09 -10.81
CA LYS A 21 32.53 -9.31 -12.07
C LYS A 21 32.31 -10.74 -12.59
N LYS A 22 32.46 -11.74 -11.73
CA LYS A 22 32.21 -13.15 -12.09
C LYS A 22 30.82 -13.40 -12.62
N SER A 23 29.80 -12.77 -11.99
CA SER A 23 28.39 -12.99 -12.32
C SER A 23 27.91 -12.19 -13.54
N TYR A 24 28.51 -11.04 -13.81
CA TYR A 24 27.97 -10.09 -14.80
C TYR A 24 28.92 -9.78 -15.97
N SER A 25 30.14 -10.29 -16.01
CA SER A 25 31.10 -10.02 -17.11
C SER A 25 30.57 -10.41 -18.49
N ASN A 26 29.74 -11.44 -18.57
CA ASN A 26 29.08 -11.87 -19.82
C ASN A 26 27.98 -10.92 -20.31
N LYS A 27 27.54 -9.98 -19.46
CA LYS A 27 26.51 -8.96 -19.79
C LYS A 27 27.09 -7.62 -20.22
N GLY A 28 28.43 -7.52 -20.25
CA GLY A 28 29.15 -6.33 -20.67
C GLY A 28 29.70 -5.50 -19.51
N GLU A 29 30.80 -4.79 -19.81
CA GLU A 29 31.57 -4.03 -18.81
C GLU A 29 30.69 -2.94 -18.13
N ASN A 30 29.79 -2.31 -18.86
CA ASN A 30 28.88 -1.29 -18.29
C ASN A 30 28.04 -1.82 -17.13
N ILE A 31 27.61 -3.08 -17.20
CA ILE A 31 26.84 -3.72 -16.12
C ILE A 31 27.74 -4.01 -14.93
N VAL A 32 28.98 -4.47 -15.16
CA VAL A 32 29.96 -4.70 -14.10
C VAL A 32 30.24 -3.38 -13.36
N GLN A 33 30.50 -2.30 -14.09
CA GLN A 33 30.80 -0.99 -13.51
C GLN A 33 29.58 -0.40 -12.74
N ALA A 34 28.35 -0.62 -13.22
CA ALA A 34 27.14 -0.23 -12.49
C ALA A 34 27.04 -0.95 -11.14
N ASN A 35 27.35 -2.25 -11.10
CA ASN A 35 27.39 -3.02 -9.85
C ASN A 35 28.50 -2.52 -8.91
N TYR A 36 29.67 -2.19 -9.43
CA TYR A 36 30.77 -1.63 -8.62
C TYR A 36 30.35 -0.32 -7.97
N LYS A 37 29.74 0.59 -8.73
CA LYS A 37 29.21 1.86 -8.19
C LYS A 37 28.16 1.64 -7.10
N ALA A 38 27.28 0.64 -7.27
CA ALA A 38 26.28 0.32 -6.27
C ALA A 38 26.92 -0.24 -4.97
N ILE A 39 27.97 -1.08 -5.09
CA ILE A 39 28.71 -1.61 -3.94
C ILE A 39 29.41 -0.47 -3.18
N ASP A 40 30.08 0.45 -3.90
CA ASP A 40 30.76 1.60 -3.30
C ASP A 40 29.73 2.54 -2.62
N ALA A 41 28.63 2.86 -3.30
CA ALA A 41 27.57 3.67 -2.75
C ALA A 41 26.95 3.06 -1.47
N GLY A 42 26.79 1.73 -1.43
CA GLY A 42 26.29 1.05 -0.25
C GLY A 42 27.24 1.14 0.95
N LYS A 43 28.59 1.18 0.70
CA LYS A 43 29.58 1.42 1.73
C LYS A 43 29.52 2.88 2.22
N ASP A 44 29.49 3.82 1.29
CA ASP A 44 29.61 5.26 1.57
C ASP A 44 28.32 5.87 2.15
N ALA A 45 27.16 5.20 1.98
CA ALA A 45 25.87 5.64 2.48
C ALA A 45 25.55 5.19 3.92
N ILE A 46 26.49 4.55 4.61
CA ILE A 46 26.29 4.17 6.01
C ILE A 46 26.44 5.40 6.89
N GLU A 47 25.37 5.73 7.59
CA GLU A 47 25.32 6.83 8.56
C GLU A 47 25.23 6.27 9.97
N GLU A 48 25.96 6.89 10.91
CA GLU A 48 25.85 6.59 12.32
C GLU A 48 24.62 7.29 12.89
N VAL A 49 23.68 6.52 13.45
CA VAL A 49 22.50 7.05 14.10
C VAL A 49 22.74 7.10 15.60
N THR A 50 22.72 8.31 16.17
CA THR A 50 22.74 8.49 17.61
C THR A 50 21.39 8.07 18.20
N VAL A 51 21.41 7.01 19.00
CA VAL A 51 20.23 6.53 19.71
C VAL A 51 20.01 7.41 20.94
N ASP A 52 18.83 8.06 21.03
CA ASP A 52 18.46 8.85 22.19
C ASP A 52 18.33 7.92 23.43
N PRO A 53 19.06 8.19 24.52
CA PRO A 53 18.97 7.39 25.75
C PRO A 53 17.54 7.30 26.31
N GLU A 54 16.69 8.31 26.07
CA GLU A 54 15.30 8.31 26.51
C GLU A 54 14.46 7.21 25.85
N TRP A 55 14.90 6.65 24.73
CA TRP A 55 14.19 5.55 24.07
C TRP A 55 14.11 4.29 24.93
N SER A 56 15.07 4.10 25.85
CA SER A 56 15.00 2.99 26.82
C SER A 56 13.87 3.14 27.84
N ASN A 57 13.36 4.36 28.02
CA ASN A 57 12.30 4.69 28.96
C ASN A 57 10.91 4.72 28.31
N LEU A 58 10.84 4.51 26.99
CA LEU A 58 9.56 4.51 26.28
C LEU A 58 8.70 3.33 26.72
N THR A 59 7.48 3.64 27.15
CA THR A 59 6.46 2.61 27.38
C THR A 59 5.93 2.13 26.04
N VAL A 60 6.01 0.83 25.80
CA VAL A 60 5.38 0.23 24.63
C VAL A 60 3.87 0.39 24.77
N LEU A 61 3.28 1.29 24.01
CA LEU A 61 1.83 1.36 23.89
C LEU A 61 1.34 0.12 23.14
N PRO A 62 0.20 -0.44 23.52
CA PRO A 62 -0.37 -1.53 22.74
C PRO A 62 -0.56 -1.06 21.29
N LEU A 63 0.15 -1.68 20.37
CA LEU A 63 0.17 -1.34 18.94
C LEU A 63 -1.22 -1.47 18.30
N ARG A 64 -2.15 -2.14 18.98
CA ARG A 64 -3.46 -2.45 18.43
C ARG A 64 -4.55 -2.31 19.49
N LYS A 65 -5.65 -1.66 19.09
CA LYS A 65 -6.91 -1.69 19.85
C LYS A 65 -7.70 -2.93 19.42
N PRO A 66 -8.33 -3.65 20.36
CA PRO A 66 -9.25 -4.74 20.01
C PRO A 66 -10.32 -4.26 19.03
N THR A 67 -10.61 -5.09 18.03
CA THR A 67 -11.61 -4.78 17.01
C THR A 67 -13.01 -5.25 17.39
N GLY A 68 -13.10 -6.14 18.40
CA GLY A 68 -14.30 -6.82 18.81
C GLY A 68 -14.64 -8.05 17.95
N ASP A 69 -13.75 -8.44 17.07
CA ASP A 69 -13.84 -9.66 16.27
C ASP A 69 -12.91 -10.72 16.87
N ASP A 70 -13.47 -11.74 17.49
CA ASP A 70 -12.72 -12.78 18.20
C ASP A 70 -11.68 -13.49 17.33
N TYR A 71 -12.03 -13.78 16.06
CA TYR A 71 -11.11 -14.44 15.16
C TYR A 71 -9.92 -13.53 14.83
N PHE A 72 -10.21 -12.25 14.56
CA PHE A 72 -9.14 -11.31 14.29
C PHE A 72 -8.28 -11.05 15.53
N ASP A 73 -8.90 -10.70 16.66
CA ASP A 73 -8.20 -10.25 17.86
C ASP A 73 -7.38 -11.38 18.53
N ASN A 74 -7.90 -12.61 18.55
CA ASN A 74 -7.30 -13.72 19.27
C ASN A 74 -6.51 -14.70 18.39
N PHE A 75 -6.62 -14.61 17.06
CA PHE A 75 -5.88 -15.48 16.14
C PHE A 75 -5.03 -14.69 15.13
N VAL A 76 -5.65 -13.85 14.31
CA VAL A 76 -4.94 -13.15 13.24
C VAL A 76 -3.98 -12.09 13.79
N ALA A 77 -4.42 -11.33 14.77
CA ALA A 77 -3.65 -10.25 15.36
C ALA A 77 -2.35 -10.71 16.05
N PRO A 78 -2.35 -11.76 16.87
CA PRO A 78 -1.11 -12.33 17.42
C PRO A 78 -0.16 -12.86 16.33
N ILE A 79 -0.67 -13.52 15.30
CA ILE A 79 0.16 -13.99 14.18
C ILE A 79 0.82 -12.82 13.46
N ASN A 80 0.08 -11.74 13.19
CA ASN A 80 0.61 -10.53 12.55
C ASN A 80 1.64 -9.79 13.44
N ALA A 81 1.52 -9.92 14.76
CA ALA A 81 2.48 -9.39 15.73
C ALA A 81 3.72 -10.28 15.91
N LEU A 82 3.84 -11.39 15.16
CA LEU A 82 4.88 -12.42 15.30
C LEU A 82 4.82 -13.21 16.63
N GLU A 83 3.66 -13.21 17.27
CA GLU A 83 3.36 -13.93 18.54
C GLU A 83 2.59 -15.25 18.29
N GLY A 84 2.52 -15.68 17.02
CA GLY A 84 1.77 -16.89 16.63
C GLY A 84 2.26 -18.18 17.30
N TYR A 85 3.52 -18.25 17.73
CA TYR A 85 4.07 -19.38 18.47
C TYR A 85 3.57 -19.49 19.91
N ASP A 86 3.05 -18.38 20.46
CA ASP A 86 2.48 -18.35 21.83
C ASP A 86 1.02 -18.81 21.82
N LEU A 87 0.41 -18.95 20.64
CA LEU A 87 -0.96 -19.48 20.53
C LEU A 87 -0.99 -20.97 20.89
N PRO A 88 -2.01 -21.41 21.65
CA PRO A 88 -2.16 -22.82 21.95
C PRO A 88 -2.47 -23.62 20.67
N THR A 89 -2.03 -24.86 20.62
CA THR A 89 -2.28 -25.74 19.46
C THR A 89 -3.79 -25.89 19.16
N SER A 90 -4.65 -25.78 20.17
CA SER A 90 -6.09 -25.80 20.01
C SER A 90 -6.66 -24.66 19.16
N ALA A 91 -5.95 -23.52 19.04
CA ALA A 91 -6.35 -22.40 18.19
C ALA A 91 -6.32 -22.75 16.69
N PHE A 92 -5.67 -23.86 16.32
CA PHE A 92 -5.51 -24.31 14.94
C PHE A 92 -6.40 -25.52 14.59
N LEU A 93 -7.18 -26.07 15.51
CA LEU A 93 -7.95 -27.31 15.30
C LEU A 93 -9.00 -27.20 14.19
N ASP A 94 -9.60 -26.04 14.01
CA ASP A 94 -10.58 -25.75 12.96
C ASP A 94 -9.95 -25.32 11.63
N LYS A 95 -8.61 -25.37 11.53
CA LYS A 95 -7.81 -24.91 10.38
C LYS A 95 -6.87 -25.98 9.84
N LEU A 96 -7.13 -27.24 10.17
CA LEU A 96 -6.26 -28.37 9.80
C LEU A 96 -6.15 -28.59 8.29
N ASP A 97 -7.13 -28.13 7.51
CA ASP A 97 -7.15 -28.17 6.05
C ASP A 97 -6.48 -26.92 5.41
N GLY A 98 -5.99 -25.99 6.22
CA GLY A 98 -5.37 -24.75 5.78
C GLY A 98 -6.36 -23.64 5.40
N THR A 99 -7.68 -23.85 5.57
CA THR A 99 -8.66 -22.79 5.33
C THR A 99 -8.62 -21.74 6.42
N MET A 100 -8.68 -20.48 6.00
CA MET A 100 -8.70 -19.30 6.88
C MET A 100 -9.89 -18.42 6.54
N GLN A 101 -10.41 -17.72 7.54
CA GLN A 101 -11.49 -16.78 7.35
C GLN A 101 -11.01 -15.61 6.49
N ASN A 102 -11.79 -15.28 5.46
CA ASN A 102 -11.51 -14.15 4.57
C ASN A 102 -11.98 -12.82 5.17
N GLY A 103 -11.53 -11.70 4.56
CA GLY A 103 -12.01 -10.36 4.89
C GLY A 103 -11.33 -9.70 6.10
N VAL A 104 -10.33 -10.32 6.69
CA VAL A 104 -9.63 -9.78 7.88
C VAL A 104 -8.91 -8.45 7.61
N ALA A 105 -8.57 -8.15 6.36
CA ALA A 105 -7.94 -6.89 5.97
C ALA A 105 -8.81 -5.65 6.29
N ILE A 106 -10.12 -5.82 6.43
CA ILE A 106 -11.03 -4.73 6.85
C ILE A 106 -10.75 -4.29 8.30
N LYS A 107 -10.23 -5.19 9.13
CA LYS A 107 -9.90 -4.96 10.54
C LYS A 107 -8.52 -4.35 10.75
N GLU A 108 -7.62 -4.51 9.78
CA GLU A 108 -6.24 -4.02 9.86
C GLU A 108 -5.84 -3.32 8.56
N LYS A 109 -5.91 -2.01 8.59
CA LYS A 109 -5.49 -1.16 7.46
C LYS A 109 -4.06 -0.68 7.72
N ARG A 110 -3.14 -1.03 6.82
CA ARG A 110 -1.70 -0.80 7.01
C ARG A 110 -1.17 0.43 6.29
N ALA A 111 -1.89 0.95 5.30
CA ALA A 111 -1.48 2.10 4.48
C ALA A 111 -0.02 1.98 3.98
N ILE A 112 0.34 0.82 3.44
CA ILE A 112 1.73 0.48 3.10
C ILE A 112 2.27 1.21 1.87
N ALA A 113 1.40 1.84 1.08
CA ALA A 113 1.80 2.55 -0.12
C ALA A 113 2.56 3.83 0.20
N ILE A 114 3.64 4.12 -0.54
CA ILE A 114 4.31 5.43 -0.49
C ILE A 114 3.49 6.47 -1.25
N GLN A 115 2.90 6.05 -2.37
CA GLN A 115 2.03 6.89 -3.21
C GLN A 115 0.75 6.14 -3.56
N VAL A 116 -0.34 6.88 -3.65
CA VAL A 116 -1.67 6.38 -4.05
C VAL A 116 -2.24 7.23 -5.17
N PRO A 117 -3.18 6.71 -5.99
CA PRO A 117 -3.79 7.49 -7.04
C PRO A 117 -4.79 8.49 -6.46
N LYS A 118 -4.60 9.77 -6.80
CA LYS A 118 -5.57 10.84 -6.63
C LYS A 118 -6.44 10.94 -7.88
N TRP A 119 -7.75 11.12 -7.71
CA TRP A 119 -8.69 11.24 -8.82
C TRP A 119 -8.98 12.69 -9.17
N GLU A 120 -8.72 13.04 -10.42
CA GLU A 120 -9.02 14.33 -11.03
C GLU A 120 -10.26 14.17 -11.92
N LYS A 121 -11.43 14.51 -11.38
CA LYS A 121 -12.73 14.27 -12.04
C LYS A 121 -12.85 14.88 -13.43
N ASP A 122 -12.34 16.11 -13.62
CA ASP A 122 -12.48 16.86 -14.86
C ASP A 122 -11.78 16.19 -16.06
N ASN A 123 -10.79 15.35 -15.76
CA ASN A 123 -10.06 14.56 -16.74
C ASN A 123 -10.62 13.14 -16.89
N CYS A 124 -11.65 12.76 -16.11
CA CYS A 124 -12.20 11.41 -16.13
C CYS A 124 -13.22 11.25 -17.26
N ILE A 125 -13.04 10.21 -18.08
CA ILE A 125 -13.96 9.83 -19.16
C ILE A 125 -14.83 8.62 -18.79
N GLN A 126 -14.85 8.23 -17.52
CA GLN A 126 -15.66 7.13 -16.97
C GLN A 126 -15.45 5.77 -17.66
N CYS A 127 -14.22 5.50 -18.17
CA CYS A 127 -13.92 4.26 -18.89
C CYS A 127 -13.69 3.06 -17.98
N ASN A 128 -13.57 3.24 -16.66
CA ASN A 128 -13.39 2.23 -15.62
C ASN A 128 -12.15 1.32 -15.77
N LYS A 129 -11.21 1.61 -16.68
CA LYS A 129 -9.97 0.84 -16.83
C LYS A 129 -9.17 0.74 -15.55
N CYS A 130 -9.18 1.81 -14.75
CA CYS A 130 -8.49 1.84 -13.45
C CYS A 130 -9.02 0.78 -12.47
N ALA A 131 -10.34 0.59 -12.41
CA ALA A 131 -10.96 -0.44 -11.59
C ALA A 131 -10.67 -1.85 -12.10
N MET A 132 -10.66 -2.03 -13.43
CA MET A 132 -10.44 -3.33 -14.06
C MET A 132 -9.00 -3.87 -13.87
N VAL A 133 -8.01 -2.98 -13.78
CA VAL A 133 -6.59 -3.40 -13.63
C VAL A 133 -6.13 -3.44 -12.18
N CYS A 134 -6.93 -2.97 -11.23
CA CYS A 134 -6.53 -2.93 -9.83
C CYS A 134 -6.50 -4.34 -9.22
N PRO A 135 -5.31 -4.87 -8.83
CA PRO A 135 -5.20 -6.22 -8.30
C PRO A 135 -5.87 -6.40 -6.93
N HIS A 136 -6.09 -5.30 -6.22
CA HIS A 136 -6.69 -5.29 -4.86
C HIS A 136 -8.11 -4.72 -4.83
N ALA A 137 -8.66 -4.32 -5.98
CA ALA A 137 -9.97 -3.69 -6.09
C ALA A 137 -10.15 -2.47 -5.15
N THR A 138 -9.06 -1.72 -4.89
CA THR A 138 -9.04 -0.55 -4.00
C THR A 138 -9.40 0.75 -4.71
N ILE A 139 -9.68 0.69 -6.00
CA ILE A 139 -10.22 1.78 -6.80
C ILE A 139 -11.43 1.27 -7.55
N ARG A 140 -12.58 1.91 -7.36
CA ARG A 140 -13.86 1.48 -7.90
C ARG A 140 -14.68 2.66 -8.39
N PRO A 141 -15.53 2.45 -9.44
CA PRO A 141 -16.59 3.39 -9.80
C PRO A 141 -17.81 3.18 -8.91
N PHE A 142 -18.46 4.27 -8.55
CA PHE A 142 -19.71 4.28 -7.81
C PHE A 142 -20.72 5.18 -8.50
N LEU A 143 -22.00 4.81 -8.38
CA LEU A 143 -23.15 5.62 -8.75
C LEU A 143 -23.92 5.92 -7.49
N MET A 144 -23.99 7.20 -7.11
CA MET A 144 -24.51 7.66 -5.82
C MET A 144 -25.78 8.49 -6.03
N THR A 145 -26.74 8.29 -5.17
CA THR A 145 -27.92 9.15 -5.05
C THR A 145 -27.58 10.47 -4.35
N GLU A 146 -28.45 11.46 -4.44
CA GLU A 146 -28.29 12.72 -3.70
C GLU A 146 -28.27 12.50 -2.18
N GLU A 147 -29.02 11.52 -1.67
CA GLU A 147 -29.08 11.19 -0.26
C GLU A 147 -27.75 10.57 0.22
N GLU A 148 -27.17 9.64 -0.54
CA GLU A 148 -25.86 9.03 -0.24
C GLU A 148 -24.73 10.08 -0.26
N ILE A 149 -24.76 11.01 -1.21
CA ILE A 149 -23.79 12.12 -1.27
C ILE A 149 -23.93 13.02 -0.04
N LYS A 150 -25.17 13.36 0.34
CA LYS A 150 -25.44 14.24 1.48
C LYS A 150 -25.04 13.63 2.82
N ASN A 151 -25.12 12.30 2.94
CA ASN A 151 -24.77 11.56 4.15
C ASN A 151 -23.27 11.18 4.20
N ALA A 152 -22.48 11.52 3.18
CA ALA A 152 -21.06 11.25 3.15
C ALA A 152 -20.31 11.98 4.30
N PRO A 153 -19.25 11.41 4.86
CA PRO A 153 -18.52 11.98 5.99
C PRO A 153 -17.78 13.29 5.66
N GLU A 154 -17.65 13.60 4.38
CA GLU A 154 -17.05 14.84 3.88
C GLU A 154 -17.89 15.39 2.71
N ASP A 155 -17.78 16.67 2.43
CA ASP A 155 -18.49 17.30 1.31
C ASP A 155 -17.87 16.88 -0.03
N ILE A 156 -18.53 15.96 -0.72
CA ILE A 156 -18.16 15.50 -2.06
C ILE A 156 -19.08 16.03 -3.16
N THR A 157 -19.98 16.95 -2.83
CA THR A 157 -21.00 17.48 -3.77
C THR A 157 -20.34 18.03 -5.05
N ASN A 158 -19.20 18.69 -4.91
CA ASN A 158 -18.44 19.23 -6.03
C ASN A 158 -17.45 18.23 -6.64
N ASP A 159 -17.36 17.02 -6.11
CA ASP A 159 -16.39 16.00 -6.52
C ASP A 159 -17.04 14.75 -7.10
N VAL A 160 -18.11 14.96 -7.83
CA VAL A 160 -18.87 13.96 -8.59
C VAL A 160 -19.06 14.42 -10.03
N LEU A 161 -19.38 13.48 -10.91
CA LEU A 161 -19.68 13.72 -12.32
C LEU A 161 -21.10 13.26 -12.66
N LYS A 162 -21.69 13.85 -13.71
CA LYS A 162 -22.86 13.27 -14.32
C LYS A 162 -22.49 11.92 -14.95
N PRO A 163 -23.18 10.82 -14.63
CA PRO A 163 -22.85 9.50 -15.16
C PRO A 163 -23.16 9.42 -16.66
N ILE A 164 -22.38 8.58 -17.36
CA ILE A 164 -22.56 8.28 -18.79
C ILE A 164 -23.25 6.92 -18.91
N GLY A 165 -24.43 6.87 -19.47
CA GLY A 165 -25.16 5.61 -19.70
C GLY A 165 -26.69 5.81 -19.70
N LYS A 166 -27.38 4.70 -19.93
CA LYS A 166 -28.87 4.64 -19.84
C LYS A 166 -29.23 4.02 -18.48
N GLY A 167 -30.30 4.49 -17.87
CA GLY A 167 -30.78 3.96 -16.58
C GLY A 167 -29.97 4.44 -15.36
N VAL A 168 -29.19 5.51 -15.52
CA VAL A 168 -28.39 6.14 -14.46
C VAL A 168 -28.84 7.59 -14.19
N GLU A 169 -30.03 7.92 -14.66
CA GLU A 169 -30.62 9.24 -14.51
C GLU A 169 -30.87 9.56 -13.02
N GLY A 170 -30.48 10.73 -12.58
CA GLY A 170 -30.62 11.16 -11.16
C GLY A 170 -29.51 10.65 -10.26
N LEU A 171 -28.53 9.90 -10.79
CA LEU A 171 -27.35 9.48 -10.04
C LEU A 171 -26.14 10.36 -10.34
N SER A 172 -25.16 10.30 -9.48
CA SER A 172 -23.85 10.94 -9.64
C SER A 172 -22.74 9.88 -9.69
N PHE A 173 -21.78 10.07 -10.57
CA PHE A 173 -20.64 9.15 -10.74
C PHE A 173 -19.42 9.63 -9.97
N ARG A 174 -18.73 8.71 -9.31
CA ARG A 174 -17.44 8.95 -8.67
C ARG A 174 -16.51 7.76 -8.83
N ILE A 175 -15.22 8.02 -8.99
CA ILE A 175 -14.17 7.02 -8.73
C ILE A 175 -13.71 7.22 -7.29
N GLN A 176 -13.81 6.17 -6.49
CA GLN A 176 -13.31 6.18 -5.12
C GLN A 176 -12.10 5.29 -4.98
N VAL A 177 -11.08 5.82 -4.34
CA VAL A 177 -9.87 5.09 -3.95
C VAL A 177 -9.92 4.81 -2.46
N SER A 178 -9.51 3.61 -2.03
CA SER A 178 -9.23 3.29 -0.63
C SER A 178 -7.72 3.41 -0.40
N PRO A 179 -7.23 4.53 0.16
CA PRO A 179 -5.79 4.76 0.29
C PRO A 179 -5.12 3.77 1.24
N ASP A 180 -5.81 3.38 2.33
CA ASP A 180 -5.29 2.44 3.33
C ASP A 180 -5.05 1.03 2.77
N ASN A 181 -5.80 0.62 1.75
CA ASN A 181 -5.73 -0.70 1.14
C ASN A 181 -4.94 -0.70 -0.18
N CYS A 182 -4.54 0.46 -0.67
CA CYS A 182 -3.75 0.61 -1.88
C CYS A 182 -2.30 0.16 -1.63
N VAL A 183 -1.71 -0.57 -2.59
CA VAL A 183 -0.30 -0.98 -2.52
C VAL A 183 0.63 -0.09 -3.35
N GLY A 184 0.11 0.97 -3.97
CA GLY A 184 0.91 1.95 -4.70
C GLY A 184 1.52 1.45 -6.01
N CYS A 185 0.98 0.40 -6.64
CA CYS A 185 1.56 -0.22 -7.84
C CYS A 185 1.51 0.65 -9.10
N GLY A 186 0.70 1.72 -9.13
CA GLY A 186 0.62 2.67 -10.25
C GLY A 186 -0.09 2.18 -11.51
N LEU A 187 -0.59 0.93 -11.56
CA LEU A 187 -1.24 0.37 -12.75
C LEU A 187 -2.43 1.21 -13.22
N CYS A 188 -3.29 1.65 -12.29
CA CYS A 188 -4.47 2.46 -12.60
C CYS A 188 -4.09 3.79 -13.27
N ALA A 189 -3.05 4.47 -12.76
CA ALA A 189 -2.54 5.71 -13.36
C ALA A 189 -1.85 5.47 -14.71
N SER A 190 -1.17 4.32 -14.87
CA SER A 190 -0.52 3.93 -16.12
C SER A 190 -1.53 3.76 -17.26
N VAL A 191 -2.62 3.01 -17.02
CA VAL A 191 -3.63 2.70 -18.06
C VAL A 191 -4.67 3.80 -18.24
N CYS A 192 -4.68 4.83 -17.41
CA CYS A 192 -5.65 5.91 -17.50
C CYS A 192 -5.42 6.71 -18.79
N PRO A 193 -6.38 6.74 -19.72
CA PRO A 193 -6.24 7.52 -20.94
C PRO A 193 -6.47 9.01 -20.69
N GLY A 194 -7.25 9.34 -19.66
CA GLY A 194 -7.68 10.70 -19.37
C GLY A 194 -8.48 11.35 -20.49
N LYS A 195 -8.60 12.67 -20.41
CA LYS A 195 -9.29 13.50 -21.38
C LYS A 195 -8.28 14.38 -22.10
N ARG A 196 -8.23 14.31 -23.41
CA ARG A 196 -7.30 15.09 -24.25
C ARG A 196 -5.82 14.87 -23.91
N GLY A 197 -5.47 13.71 -23.38
CA GLY A 197 -4.10 13.39 -22.95
C GLY A 197 -3.79 13.71 -21.48
N GLU A 198 -4.67 14.43 -20.79
CA GLU A 198 -4.55 14.73 -19.36
C GLU A 198 -5.13 13.57 -18.54
N LYS A 199 -4.31 12.90 -17.76
CA LYS A 199 -4.72 11.77 -16.95
C LYS A 199 -5.69 12.19 -15.83
N ALA A 200 -6.67 11.33 -15.56
CA ALA A 200 -7.60 11.49 -14.45
C ALA A 200 -7.07 10.85 -13.14
N LEU A 201 -5.90 10.22 -13.18
CA LEU A 201 -5.27 9.61 -12.01
C LEU A 201 -3.80 9.99 -11.97
N THR A 202 -3.41 10.65 -10.89
CA THR A 202 -2.04 11.06 -10.60
C THR A 202 -1.60 10.41 -9.31
N MET A 203 -0.38 9.84 -9.28
CA MET A 203 0.18 9.27 -8.06
C MET A 203 0.67 10.40 -7.15
N VAL A 204 0.16 10.45 -5.92
CA VAL A 204 0.51 11.44 -4.89
C VAL A 204 0.94 10.73 -3.60
N PRO A 205 1.68 11.39 -2.70
CA PRO A 205 2.02 10.81 -1.41
C PRO A 205 0.79 10.33 -0.65
N VAL A 206 0.83 9.15 -0.05
CA VAL A 206 -0.33 8.56 0.65
C VAL A 206 -0.86 9.47 1.76
N LYS A 207 0.03 10.21 2.45
CA LYS A 207 -0.35 11.15 3.51
C LYS A 207 -1.33 12.24 3.05
N ASP A 208 -1.32 12.57 1.76
CA ASP A 208 -2.16 13.63 1.18
C ASP A 208 -3.58 13.10 0.85
N GLU A 209 -3.80 11.78 0.93
CA GLU A 209 -5.08 11.11 0.62
C GLU A 209 -5.66 10.31 1.81
N LEU A 210 -4.93 10.16 2.92
CA LEU A 210 -5.40 9.39 4.09
C LEU A 210 -6.65 9.99 4.74
N GLU A 211 -6.87 11.28 4.62
CA GLU A 211 -8.10 11.95 5.10
C GLU A 211 -9.36 11.42 4.40
N HIS A 212 -9.23 10.91 3.17
CA HIS A 212 -10.33 10.30 2.41
C HIS A 212 -10.61 8.84 2.77
N SER A 213 -9.94 8.27 3.78
CA SER A 213 -10.18 6.89 4.22
C SER A 213 -11.60 6.68 4.75
N ALA A 214 -12.11 7.65 5.53
CA ALA A 214 -13.48 7.60 6.04
C ALA A 214 -14.52 7.64 4.93
N LEU A 215 -14.29 8.45 3.88
CA LEU A 215 -15.15 8.49 2.70
C LEU A 215 -15.09 7.15 1.95
N SER A 216 -13.91 6.57 1.78
CA SER A 216 -13.79 5.27 1.11
C SER A 216 -14.57 4.19 1.86
N GLU A 217 -14.48 4.15 3.19
CA GLU A 217 -15.24 3.24 4.04
C GLU A 217 -16.74 3.42 3.90
N TYR A 218 -17.20 4.67 3.93
CA TYR A 218 -18.60 5.01 3.77
C TYR A 218 -19.14 4.52 2.42
N VAL A 219 -18.47 4.86 1.32
CA VAL A 219 -18.91 4.51 -0.04
C VAL A 219 -18.89 3.00 -0.26
N TYR A 220 -17.90 2.27 0.26
CA TYR A 220 -17.84 0.81 0.12
C TYR A 220 -18.93 0.07 0.92
N ASN A 221 -19.48 0.66 1.97
CA ASN A 221 -20.44 0.01 2.85
C ASN A 221 -21.89 0.47 2.64
N ASN A 222 -22.14 1.61 2.00
CA ASN A 222 -23.46 2.22 1.93
C ASN A 222 -23.97 2.51 0.51
N VAL A 223 -23.15 2.31 -0.53
CA VAL A 223 -23.48 2.62 -1.92
C VAL A 223 -23.50 1.39 -2.81
#